data_41b89610593c6279d37f848e131f73f6
#
_entry.id   41b89610593c6279d37f848e131f73f6
#
_cell.length_a   1.000
_cell.length_b   1.000
_cell.length_c   1.000
_cell.angle_alpha   90.00
_cell.angle_beta   90.00
_cell.angle_gamma   90.00
#
_symmetry.space_group_name_H-M   'P 1'
#
loop_
_entity.id
_entity.type
_entity.pdbx_description
1 polymer ?
#
loop_
_entity_poly.entity_id
_entity_poly.type
_entity_poly.pdbx_seq_one_letter_code
_entity_poly.pdbx_strand_id
1 'polypeptide(L)'
;EITRIQVTEEKSKGSLAKPVPGHRSLKGVPKGIKVMLQAVKGGGADKYVPLRMDELTIDVKVVANLAVTTMTMNFHNDLDRVLEGRLNFPLGEGQTVSRFAMTVNGKLREGVVVEKAKGRQVFESIVRQGIDPGLLEWTKGNVFKARVYPIPSKGDKKIVIAYEQELKDAGKGFLYSLPLHFKAKVDRFHLRAEVFKQEVVPDLGSNELANLRFEKWNESFLAETKRENYLPNQSLAFLLPKQGDRQRIFVEEKDGKTYFYLSMSPKVIRKPKTLPQKIGLIWDASASARNRNLEKEFTVLENYFSKIGNLTVTLVVFRNELEKPREFSIQKGDWKKLAEVLRKLPNDGATQLGVVDLTKYACDEFLLSTDGVSNFG
;
A
#
# COMPACT_ATOMS: atom_id res chain seq x y z
N GLU A 1 -15.68 -14.19 -7.72
CA GLU A 1 -15.79 -15.49 -7.01
C GLU A 1 -14.48 -16.24 -7.21
N ILE A 2 -13.69 -16.39 -6.15
CA ILE A 2 -12.54 -17.31 -6.14
C ILE A 2 -13.12 -18.70 -5.94
N THR A 3 -13.33 -19.43 -7.03
CA THR A 3 -13.89 -20.76 -7.02
C THR A 3 -12.77 -21.78 -7.25
N ARG A 4 -12.23 -22.33 -6.18
CA ARG A 4 -11.23 -23.41 -6.09
C ARG A 4 -9.76 -23.02 -6.33
N ILE A 5 -9.04 -22.84 -5.23
CA ILE A 5 -7.57 -22.88 -5.20
C ILE A 5 -7.13 -24.31 -4.87
N GLN A 6 -6.40 -24.97 -5.77
CA GLN A 6 -5.73 -26.27 -5.50
C GLN A 6 -4.28 -26.01 -5.08
N VAL A 7 -3.82 -26.69 -4.04
CA VAL A 7 -2.42 -26.65 -3.57
C VAL A 7 -1.77 -27.99 -3.76
N THR A 8 -0.63 -27.99 -4.40
CA THR A 8 0.27 -29.15 -4.45
C THR A 8 1.38 -28.93 -3.44
N GLU A 9 1.50 -29.81 -2.44
CA GLU A 9 2.55 -29.77 -1.43
C GLU A 9 3.66 -30.76 -1.76
N GLU A 10 4.90 -30.28 -1.76
CA GLU A 10 6.07 -31.13 -1.65
C GLU A 10 6.49 -31.21 -0.17
N LYS A 11 6.39 -32.40 0.43
CA LYS A 11 6.66 -32.64 1.86
C LYS A 11 8.15 -32.71 2.12
N SER A 12 8.71 -31.72 2.82
CA SER A 12 9.94 -31.88 3.56
C SER A 12 9.65 -32.11 5.05
N LYS A 13 10.19 -33.18 5.62
CA LYS A 13 10.04 -33.54 7.04
C LYS A 13 10.80 -32.55 7.92
N GLY A 14 10.09 -31.74 8.70
CA GLY A 14 10.67 -30.80 9.69
C GLY A 14 9.72 -30.60 10.86
N SER A 15 10.26 -30.67 12.06
CA SER A 15 9.66 -30.66 13.38
C SER A 15 8.73 -29.46 13.67
N LEU A 16 7.58 -29.74 14.25
CA LEU A 16 6.58 -28.81 14.79
C LEU A 16 7.14 -27.92 15.91
N ALA A 17 7.07 -26.63 15.78
CA ALA A 17 7.37 -25.66 16.84
C ALA A 17 6.14 -25.42 17.71
N LYS A 18 6.35 -25.47 19.04
CA LYS A 18 5.33 -25.21 20.09
C LYS A 18 4.91 -23.72 20.13
N PRO A 19 3.68 -23.39 20.56
CA PRO A 19 3.24 -22.01 20.67
C PRO A 19 4.00 -21.27 21.79
N VAL A 20 4.35 -19.99 21.50
CA VAL A 20 5.08 -19.11 22.43
C VAL A 20 4.05 -18.28 23.22
N PRO A 21 4.06 -18.32 24.56
CA PRO A 21 3.24 -17.39 25.36
C PRO A 21 3.95 -16.05 25.52
N GLY A 22 3.23 -14.95 25.36
CA GLY A 22 3.73 -13.60 25.64
C GLY A 22 3.00 -12.49 24.89
N HIS A 23 2.04 -11.88 25.56
CA HIS A 23 1.38 -10.66 25.09
C HIS A 23 2.37 -9.52 24.85
N ARG A 24 2.62 -9.16 23.59
CA ARG A 24 3.33 -7.93 23.22
C ARG A 24 2.50 -7.16 22.22
N SER A 25 2.29 -5.87 22.49
CA SER A 25 1.72 -4.91 21.56
C SER A 25 2.44 -4.98 20.20
N LEU A 26 1.70 -5.18 19.12
CA LEU A 26 2.22 -5.18 17.76
C LEU A 26 2.65 -3.75 17.42
N LYS A 27 3.95 -3.46 17.41
CA LYS A 27 4.48 -2.15 17.03
C LYS A 27 4.38 -1.99 15.51
N GLY A 28 3.86 -0.85 15.04
CA GLY A 28 3.84 -0.47 13.63
C GLY A 28 2.46 -0.41 12.96
N VAL A 29 1.36 -0.46 13.72
CA VAL A 29 0.00 -0.24 13.18
C VAL A 29 -0.14 1.20 12.68
N PRO A 30 -0.47 1.46 11.40
CA PRO A 30 -0.64 2.79 10.87
C PRO A 30 -1.80 3.54 11.54
N LYS A 31 -1.70 4.87 11.66
CA LYS A 31 -2.82 5.71 12.12
C LYS A 31 -3.91 5.72 11.05
N GLY A 32 -5.05 5.24 11.43
CA GLY A 32 -6.38 5.10 10.87
C GLY A 32 -6.72 5.50 9.43
N ILE A 33 -7.34 4.55 8.72
CA ILE A 33 -8.11 4.82 7.50
C ILE A 33 -9.41 5.55 7.90
N LYS A 34 -9.56 6.80 7.48
CA LYS A 34 -10.77 7.58 7.69
C LYS A 34 -11.60 7.59 6.42
N VAL A 35 -12.46 6.59 6.26
CA VAL A 35 -13.44 6.58 5.17
C VAL A 35 -14.59 7.50 5.52
N MET A 36 -14.95 8.43 4.61
CA MET A 36 -16.04 9.36 4.82
C MET A 36 -16.68 9.72 3.48
N LEU A 37 -17.98 9.44 3.36
CA LEU A 37 -18.80 9.97 2.27
C LEU A 37 -19.44 11.28 2.75
N GLN A 38 -19.18 12.35 2.02
CA GLN A 38 -19.71 13.68 2.32
C GLN A 38 -20.59 14.13 1.16
N ALA A 39 -21.79 14.60 1.46
CA ALA A 39 -22.69 15.19 0.50
C ALA A 39 -22.48 16.69 0.36
N VAL A 40 -22.64 17.22 -0.86
CA VAL A 40 -22.63 18.66 -1.13
C VAL A 40 -23.99 19.23 -0.73
N LYS A 41 -24.02 20.15 0.24
CA LYS A 41 -25.23 20.89 0.60
C LYS A 41 -25.31 22.13 -0.31
N GLY A 42 -26.20 22.10 -1.34
CA GLY A 42 -26.37 23.21 -2.26
C GLY A 42 -26.72 24.55 -1.58
N GLY A 43 -26.13 25.63 -2.09
CA GLY A 43 -26.34 27.00 -1.62
C GLY A 43 -25.06 27.59 -0.99
N GLY A 44 -24.17 28.13 -1.80
CA GLY A 44 -23.03 28.98 -1.39
C GLY A 44 -22.01 28.36 -0.47
N ALA A 45 -20.74 28.33 -0.90
CA ALA A 45 -19.55 27.77 -0.23
C ALA A 45 -19.73 26.33 0.24
N ASP A 46 -19.04 25.42 -0.42
CA ASP A 46 -19.00 23.94 -0.26
C ASP A 46 -19.11 23.43 1.19
N LYS A 47 -20.30 23.43 1.77
CA LYS A 47 -20.54 22.74 3.04
C LYS A 47 -20.82 21.27 2.75
N TYR A 48 -19.81 20.45 2.98
CA TYR A 48 -19.94 19.00 2.97
C TYR A 48 -20.53 18.50 4.28
N VAL A 49 -21.59 17.70 4.20
CA VAL A 49 -22.21 17.05 5.37
C VAL A 49 -21.93 15.54 5.27
N PRO A 50 -21.41 14.90 6.32
CA PRO A 50 -21.23 13.44 6.31
C PRO A 50 -22.58 12.75 6.18
N LEU A 51 -22.68 11.77 5.28
CA LEU A 51 -23.83 10.88 5.18
C LEU A 51 -23.77 9.80 6.24
N ARG A 52 -24.92 9.39 6.72
CA ARG A 52 -25.05 8.26 7.64
C ARG A 52 -24.70 6.97 6.90
N MET A 53 -23.86 6.15 7.51
CA MET A 53 -23.55 4.79 7.03
C MET A 53 -24.35 3.81 7.88
N ASP A 54 -25.29 3.11 7.25
CA ASP A 54 -26.15 2.15 7.94
C ASP A 54 -25.47 0.80 8.08
N GLU A 55 -24.70 0.40 7.06
CA GLU A 55 -24.07 -0.92 7.05
C GLU A 55 -22.63 -0.82 6.59
N LEU A 56 -21.76 -1.51 7.32
CA LEU A 56 -20.36 -1.72 6.97
C LEU A 56 -20.04 -3.21 7.06
N THR A 57 -19.79 -3.84 5.92
CA THR A 57 -19.27 -5.20 5.83
C THR A 57 -17.83 -5.15 5.36
N ILE A 58 -16.94 -5.85 6.06
CA ILE A 58 -15.52 -5.96 5.75
C ILE A 58 -15.19 -7.43 5.60
N ASP A 59 -14.71 -7.82 4.43
CA ASP A 59 -14.23 -9.17 4.12
C ASP A 59 -12.73 -9.10 3.81
N VAL A 60 -11.95 -9.82 4.62
CA VAL A 60 -10.49 -9.91 4.48
C VAL A 60 -10.14 -11.32 4.06
N LYS A 61 -9.47 -11.48 2.93
CA LYS A 61 -8.96 -12.76 2.43
C LYS A 61 -7.45 -12.71 2.35
N VAL A 62 -6.79 -13.68 2.98
CA VAL A 62 -5.33 -13.75 3.00
C VAL A 62 -4.85 -15.08 2.46
N VAL A 63 -3.94 -15.01 1.48
CA VAL A 63 -3.25 -16.16 0.88
C VAL A 63 -1.75 -15.90 0.99
N ALA A 64 -1.03 -16.72 1.73
CA ALA A 64 0.39 -16.51 2.05
C ALA A 64 0.63 -15.09 2.62
N ASN A 65 1.39 -14.25 1.93
CA ASN A 65 1.65 -12.86 2.32
C ASN A 65 0.87 -11.82 1.48
N LEU A 66 -0.13 -12.26 0.74
CA LEU A 66 -1.04 -11.36 0.01
C LEU A 66 -2.39 -11.27 0.71
N ALA A 67 -2.91 -10.07 0.86
CA ALA A 67 -4.23 -9.84 1.42
C ALA A 67 -5.09 -9.00 0.49
N VAL A 68 -6.37 -9.39 0.36
CA VAL A 68 -7.43 -8.61 -0.29
C VAL A 68 -8.43 -8.21 0.78
N THR A 69 -8.69 -6.92 0.92
CA THR A 69 -9.70 -6.40 1.82
C THR A 69 -10.82 -5.77 1.01
N THR A 70 -12.03 -6.29 1.15
CA THR A 70 -13.25 -5.74 0.52
C THR A 70 -14.09 -5.05 1.57
N MET A 71 -14.42 -3.78 1.33
CA MET A 71 -15.33 -3.01 2.17
C MET A 71 -16.61 -2.70 1.40
N THR A 72 -17.73 -3.19 1.89
CA THR A 72 -19.06 -2.88 1.39
C THR A 72 -19.73 -1.91 2.37
N MET A 73 -20.06 -0.73 1.89
CA MET A 73 -20.63 0.38 2.66
C MET A 73 -21.98 0.75 2.12
N ASN A 74 -23.02 0.80 2.97
CA ASN A 74 -24.33 1.32 2.60
C ASN A 74 -24.54 2.67 3.29
N PHE A 75 -24.78 3.71 2.48
CA PHE A 75 -25.04 5.08 2.96
C PHE A 75 -26.48 5.44 2.73
N HIS A 76 -27.11 6.08 3.70
CA HIS A 76 -28.49 6.57 3.63
C HIS A 76 -28.53 8.09 3.51
N ASN A 77 -29.41 8.57 2.63
CA ASN A 77 -29.71 9.99 2.46
C ASN A 77 -31.05 10.31 3.16
N ASP A 78 -30.99 10.94 4.31
CA ASP A 78 -32.17 11.32 5.10
C ASP A 78 -32.94 12.55 4.52
N LEU A 79 -32.45 13.17 3.45
CA LEU A 79 -33.06 14.38 2.89
C LEU A 79 -34.03 14.08 1.73
N ASP A 80 -35.01 14.96 1.54
CA ASP A 80 -36.02 14.90 0.45
C ASP A 80 -35.48 15.38 -0.91
N ARG A 81 -34.16 15.28 -1.12
CA ARG A 81 -33.51 15.67 -2.37
C ARG A 81 -32.38 14.74 -2.74
N VAL A 82 -32.11 14.66 -4.04
CA VAL A 82 -30.96 13.94 -4.58
C VAL A 82 -29.65 14.65 -4.21
N LEU A 83 -28.63 13.91 -3.84
CA LEU A 83 -27.32 14.43 -3.46
C LEU A 83 -26.21 13.92 -4.36
N GLU A 84 -25.14 14.71 -4.45
CA GLU A 84 -23.83 14.26 -4.93
C GLU A 84 -22.94 13.97 -3.72
N GLY A 85 -22.23 12.84 -3.73
CA GLY A 85 -21.32 12.44 -2.67
C GLY A 85 -19.85 12.48 -3.12
N ARG A 86 -18.96 12.78 -2.16
CA ARG A 86 -17.52 12.63 -2.30
C ARG A 86 -17.01 11.67 -1.24
N LEU A 87 -16.50 10.54 -1.69
CA LEU A 87 -15.84 9.54 -0.84
C LEU A 87 -14.34 9.77 -0.88
N ASN A 88 -13.73 9.91 0.30
CA ASN A 88 -12.28 9.89 0.45
C ASN A 88 -11.87 8.56 1.08
N PHE A 89 -11.00 7.82 0.41
CA PHE A 89 -10.53 6.52 0.83
C PHE A 89 -8.99 6.52 0.87
N PRO A 90 -8.39 6.88 2.02
CA PRO A 90 -6.95 6.86 2.16
C PRO A 90 -6.47 5.42 2.34
N LEU A 91 -5.47 5.01 1.57
CA LEU A 91 -4.79 3.73 1.68
C LEU A 91 -3.41 3.89 2.32
N GLY A 92 -2.94 2.84 2.97
CA GLY A 92 -1.58 2.74 3.45
C GLY A 92 -0.57 2.53 2.31
N GLU A 93 0.69 2.67 2.65
CA GLU A 93 1.79 2.35 1.72
C GLU A 93 1.75 0.88 1.30
N GLY A 94 1.91 0.59 0.01
CA GLY A 94 1.85 -0.75 -0.55
C GLY A 94 0.44 -1.32 -0.71
N GLN A 95 -0.61 -0.51 -0.46
CA GLN A 95 -2.00 -0.88 -0.74
C GLN A 95 -2.46 -0.28 -2.07
N THR A 96 -3.17 -1.07 -2.87
CA THR A 96 -3.68 -0.67 -4.20
C THR A 96 -5.14 -1.08 -4.36
N VAL A 97 -5.99 -0.16 -4.84
CA VAL A 97 -7.39 -0.49 -5.14
C VAL A 97 -7.43 -1.48 -6.30
N SER A 98 -8.09 -2.62 -6.07
CA SER A 98 -8.32 -3.67 -7.08
C SER A 98 -9.77 -3.74 -7.55
N ARG A 99 -10.72 -3.17 -6.80
CA ARG A 99 -12.13 -3.15 -7.18
C ARG A 99 -12.83 -1.89 -6.69
N PHE A 100 -13.68 -1.33 -7.53
CA PHE A 100 -14.63 -0.29 -7.17
C PHE A 100 -15.98 -0.60 -7.83
N ALA A 101 -17.04 -0.61 -7.04
CA ALA A 101 -18.39 -0.81 -7.54
C ALA A 101 -19.39 0.04 -6.74
N MET A 102 -20.51 0.38 -7.34
CA MET A 102 -21.59 1.09 -6.66
C MET A 102 -22.96 0.71 -7.22
N THR A 103 -24.03 0.97 -6.45
CA THR A 103 -25.39 0.78 -6.93
C THR A 103 -25.75 1.84 -7.97
N VAL A 104 -26.28 1.39 -9.11
CA VAL A 104 -26.82 2.19 -10.20
C VAL A 104 -28.19 1.62 -10.54
N ASN A 105 -29.24 2.41 -10.38
CA ASN A 105 -30.63 1.97 -10.63
C ASN A 105 -30.96 0.63 -9.92
N GLY A 106 -30.61 0.54 -8.64
CA GLY A 106 -30.85 -0.65 -7.81
C GLY A 106 -29.92 -1.84 -8.07
N LYS A 107 -29.03 -1.79 -9.09
CA LYS A 107 -28.10 -2.88 -9.44
C LYS A 107 -26.65 -2.46 -9.17
N LEU A 108 -25.85 -3.38 -8.59
CA LEU A 108 -24.43 -3.13 -8.42
C LEU A 108 -23.72 -3.13 -9.78
N ARG A 109 -22.97 -2.07 -10.08
CA ARG A 109 -22.18 -1.89 -11.29
C ARG A 109 -20.71 -1.77 -10.95
N GLU A 110 -19.87 -2.50 -11.67
CA GLU A 110 -18.41 -2.44 -11.54
C GLU A 110 -17.85 -1.17 -12.22
N GLY A 111 -16.87 -0.55 -11.56
CA GLY A 111 -16.07 0.51 -12.14
C GLY A 111 -15.12 0.01 -13.21
N VAL A 112 -14.91 0.81 -14.25
CA VAL A 112 -13.96 0.52 -15.35
C VAL A 112 -12.77 1.47 -15.21
N VAL A 113 -11.56 0.94 -15.41
CA VAL A 113 -10.35 1.78 -15.44
C VAL A 113 -10.31 2.54 -16.75
N VAL A 114 -10.25 3.87 -16.67
CA VAL A 114 -10.14 4.77 -17.82
C VAL A 114 -9.10 5.86 -17.55
N GLU A 115 -8.57 6.45 -18.62
CA GLU A 115 -7.71 7.63 -18.50
C GLU A 115 -8.40 8.74 -17.73
N LYS A 116 -7.66 9.43 -16.85
CA LYS A 116 -8.20 10.44 -15.91
C LYS A 116 -8.97 11.57 -16.59
N ALA A 117 -8.43 12.12 -17.67
CA ALA A 117 -9.08 13.20 -18.43
C ALA A 117 -10.39 12.72 -19.06
N LYS A 118 -10.36 11.54 -19.70
CA LYS A 118 -11.53 10.90 -20.31
C LYS A 118 -12.57 10.52 -19.25
N GLY A 119 -12.13 10.00 -18.08
CA GLY A 119 -13.03 9.67 -16.97
C GLY A 119 -13.80 10.87 -16.46
N ARG A 120 -13.15 12.03 -16.30
CA ARG A 120 -13.81 13.28 -15.90
C ARG A 120 -14.81 13.77 -16.95
N GLN A 121 -14.41 13.78 -18.21
CA GLN A 121 -15.28 14.22 -19.31
C GLN A 121 -16.53 13.34 -19.39
N VAL A 122 -16.38 12.03 -19.32
CA VAL A 122 -17.50 11.08 -19.33
C VAL A 122 -18.38 11.28 -18.10
N PHE A 123 -17.80 11.41 -16.91
CA PHE A 123 -18.56 11.68 -15.67
C PHE A 123 -19.42 12.94 -15.81
N GLU A 124 -18.85 14.07 -16.23
CA GLU A 124 -19.57 15.33 -16.37
C GLU A 124 -20.67 15.27 -17.44
N SER A 125 -20.42 14.58 -18.57
CA SER A 125 -21.44 14.42 -19.62
C SER A 125 -22.61 13.55 -19.14
N ILE A 126 -22.35 12.50 -18.39
CA ILE A 126 -23.36 11.58 -17.86
C ILE A 126 -24.17 12.26 -16.74
N VAL A 127 -23.53 13.02 -15.84
CA VAL A 127 -24.24 13.83 -14.82
C VAL A 127 -25.23 14.80 -15.47
N ARG A 128 -24.84 15.45 -16.57
CA ARG A 128 -25.74 16.36 -17.31
C ARG A 128 -26.95 15.65 -17.92
N GLN A 129 -26.83 14.37 -18.22
CA GLN A 129 -27.91 13.51 -18.73
C GLN A 129 -28.78 12.91 -17.61
N GLY A 130 -28.51 13.21 -16.32
CA GLY A 130 -29.24 12.65 -15.18
C GLY A 130 -29.00 11.15 -14.97
N ILE A 131 -27.96 10.58 -15.60
CA ILE A 131 -27.56 9.19 -15.45
C ILE A 131 -26.60 9.06 -14.26
N ASP A 132 -26.49 7.88 -13.68
CA ASP A 132 -25.77 7.57 -12.44
C ASP A 132 -24.27 7.27 -12.69
N PRO A 133 -23.35 8.26 -12.71
CA PRO A 133 -21.92 8.01 -12.87
C PRO A 133 -21.21 7.89 -11.54
N GLY A 134 -20.18 7.03 -11.47
CA GLY A 134 -19.19 7.01 -10.41
C GLY A 134 -17.80 7.21 -11.00
N LEU A 135 -17.01 8.07 -10.38
CA LEU A 135 -15.62 8.30 -10.76
C LEU A 135 -14.71 8.07 -9.56
N LEU A 136 -13.76 7.14 -9.69
CA LEU A 136 -12.69 6.92 -8.72
C LEU A 136 -11.37 7.46 -9.28
N GLU A 137 -10.74 8.36 -8.56
CA GLU A 137 -9.45 8.96 -8.92
C GLU A 137 -8.39 8.68 -7.85
N TRP A 138 -7.19 8.32 -8.28
CA TRP A 138 -6.02 8.29 -7.42
C TRP A 138 -5.39 9.69 -7.32
N THR A 139 -5.08 10.11 -6.08
CA THR A 139 -4.47 11.40 -5.78
C THR A 139 -3.16 11.24 -5.02
N LYS A 140 -2.39 12.33 -4.84
CA LYS A 140 -1.14 12.31 -4.08
C LYS A 140 -1.36 11.74 -2.66
N GLY A 141 -0.36 11.01 -2.14
CA GLY A 141 -0.40 10.40 -0.80
C GLY A 141 -1.24 9.13 -0.70
N ASN A 142 -1.40 8.40 -1.80
CA ASN A 142 -2.18 7.15 -1.87
C ASN A 142 -3.63 7.31 -1.40
N VAL A 143 -4.25 8.45 -1.70
CA VAL A 143 -5.65 8.72 -1.39
C VAL A 143 -6.49 8.54 -2.65
N PHE A 144 -7.48 7.66 -2.56
CA PHE A 144 -8.50 7.49 -3.59
C PHE A 144 -9.71 8.37 -3.29
N LYS A 145 -10.18 9.11 -4.29
CA LYS A 145 -11.36 9.98 -4.21
C LYS A 145 -12.39 9.51 -5.19
N ALA A 146 -13.59 9.22 -4.72
CA ALA A 146 -14.71 8.88 -5.57
C ALA A 146 -15.77 10.00 -5.54
N ARG A 147 -16.28 10.36 -6.72
CA ARG A 147 -17.52 11.14 -6.88
C ARG A 147 -18.65 10.15 -7.18
N VAL A 148 -19.76 10.31 -6.47
CA VAL A 148 -20.89 9.39 -6.49
C VAL A 148 -22.16 10.21 -6.71
N TYR A 149 -22.88 9.94 -7.79
CA TYR A 149 -24.14 10.61 -8.14
C TYR A 149 -25.04 9.65 -8.93
N PRO A 150 -26.37 9.73 -8.81
CA PRO A 150 -27.10 10.36 -7.71
C PRO A 150 -27.09 9.51 -6.44
N ILE A 151 -27.21 10.18 -5.29
CA ILE A 151 -27.61 9.53 -4.04
C ILE A 151 -29.09 9.86 -3.89
N PRO A 152 -30.00 8.86 -4.00
CA PRO A 152 -31.43 9.11 -4.06
C PRO A 152 -31.96 9.85 -2.85
N SER A 153 -33.04 10.64 -3.03
CA SER A 153 -33.83 11.22 -1.94
C SER A 153 -34.39 10.10 -1.07
N LYS A 154 -34.27 10.19 0.29
CA LYS A 154 -34.73 9.16 1.23
C LYS A 154 -34.34 7.75 0.84
N GLY A 155 -33.15 7.59 0.25
CA GLY A 155 -32.72 6.35 -0.35
C GLY A 155 -31.26 6.01 -0.06
N ASP A 156 -30.89 4.81 -0.49
CA ASP A 156 -29.61 4.18 -0.18
C ASP A 156 -28.63 4.23 -1.36
N LYS A 157 -27.35 4.30 -1.02
CA LYS A 157 -26.26 4.16 -1.97
C LYS A 157 -25.23 3.16 -1.44
N LYS A 158 -25.12 2.03 -2.10
CA LYS A 158 -24.13 1.01 -1.78
C LYS A 158 -22.87 1.25 -2.59
N ILE A 159 -21.72 1.23 -1.91
CA ILE A 159 -20.38 1.36 -2.49
C ILE A 159 -19.53 0.18 -2.03
N VAL A 160 -18.82 -0.43 -2.97
CA VAL A 160 -17.86 -1.52 -2.71
C VAL A 160 -16.48 -1.05 -3.15
N ILE A 161 -15.51 -1.17 -2.26
CA ILE A 161 -14.10 -0.96 -2.57
C ILE A 161 -13.33 -2.18 -2.09
N ALA A 162 -12.50 -2.76 -2.98
CA ALA A 162 -11.49 -3.72 -2.58
C ALA A 162 -10.10 -3.16 -2.84
N TYR A 163 -9.17 -3.50 -1.96
CA TYR A 163 -7.77 -3.20 -2.13
C TYR A 163 -6.91 -4.41 -1.77
N GLU A 164 -5.76 -4.48 -2.41
CA GLU A 164 -4.77 -5.52 -2.26
C GLU A 164 -3.54 -4.96 -1.56
N GLN A 165 -2.86 -5.81 -0.80
CA GLN A 165 -1.59 -5.48 -0.17
C GLN A 165 -0.71 -6.71 -0.01
N GLU A 166 0.58 -6.51 -0.16
CA GLU A 166 1.57 -7.44 0.33
C GLU A 166 1.82 -7.17 1.82
N LEU A 167 1.72 -8.24 2.64
CA LEU A 167 1.88 -8.11 4.08
C LEU A 167 3.35 -7.87 4.43
N LYS A 168 3.59 -6.93 5.34
CA LYS A 168 4.94 -6.58 5.79
C LYS A 168 5.55 -7.71 6.63
N ASP A 169 6.79 -8.06 6.34
CA ASP A 169 7.57 -8.99 7.16
C ASP A 169 7.88 -8.35 8.51
N ALA A 170 7.35 -8.93 9.59
CA ALA A 170 7.60 -8.54 10.97
C ALA A 170 8.61 -9.45 11.69
N GLY A 171 9.48 -10.15 10.94
CA GLY A 171 10.51 -11.07 11.42
C GLY A 171 9.95 -12.46 11.74
N LYS A 172 9.05 -12.59 12.71
CA LYS A 172 8.41 -13.86 13.10
C LYS A 172 7.24 -14.27 12.21
N GLY A 173 6.73 -13.37 11.39
CA GLY A 173 5.56 -13.56 10.55
C GLY A 173 5.27 -12.36 9.68
N PHE A 174 4.16 -12.41 8.95
CA PHE A 174 3.65 -11.34 8.13
C PHE A 174 2.54 -10.60 8.86
N LEU A 175 2.61 -9.28 8.95
CA LEU A 175 1.65 -8.47 9.69
C LEU A 175 0.56 -7.96 8.74
N TYR A 176 -0.69 -8.34 9.03
CA TYR A 176 -1.88 -7.69 8.50
C TYR A 176 -2.35 -6.61 9.47
N SER A 177 -2.76 -5.45 8.94
CA SER A 177 -3.33 -4.37 9.74
C SER A 177 -4.41 -3.62 8.96
N LEU A 178 -5.58 -3.50 9.57
CA LEU A 178 -6.73 -2.72 9.10
C LEU A 178 -7.13 -1.74 10.21
N PRO A 179 -6.68 -0.49 10.14
CA PRO A 179 -7.06 0.54 11.09
C PRO A 179 -8.48 1.04 10.80
N LEU A 180 -9.42 0.79 11.73
CA LEU A 180 -10.79 1.28 11.66
C LEU A 180 -10.94 2.52 12.56
N HIS A 181 -11.24 3.68 11.95
CA HIS A 181 -11.37 4.93 12.69
C HIS A 181 -12.58 5.73 12.21
N PHE A 182 -13.75 5.10 12.34
CA PHE A 182 -15.01 5.76 12.02
C PHE A 182 -15.41 6.71 13.16
N LYS A 183 -16.06 7.82 12.81
CA LYS A 183 -16.51 8.82 13.79
C LYS A 183 -17.98 8.66 14.18
N ALA A 184 -18.73 7.89 13.41
CA ALA A 184 -20.14 7.63 13.64
C ALA A 184 -20.37 6.14 13.78
N LYS A 185 -21.42 5.77 14.52
CA LYS A 185 -21.90 4.41 14.61
C LYS A 185 -22.52 3.98 13.28
N VAL A 186 -22.46 2.68 13.02
CA VAL A 186 -23.18 2.00 11.95
C VAL A 186 -24.26 1.10 12.57
N ASP A 187 -25.40 0.97 11.91
CA ASP A 187 -26.50 0.16 12.42
C ASP A 187 -26.11 -1.33 12.40
N ARG A 188 -25.48 -1.76 11.32
CA ARG A 188 -24.97 -3.12 11.15
C ARG A 188 -23.50 -3.12 10.78
N PHE A 189 -22.70 -3.80 11.58
CA PHE A 189 -21.27 -4.04 11.34
C PHE A 189 -21.03 -5.53 11.22
N HIS A 190 -20.34 -5.92 10.14
CA HIS A 190 -19.90 -7.29 9.92
C HIS A 190 -18.44 -7.27 9.47
N LEU A 191 -17.58 -8.00 10.17
CA LEU A 191 -16.18 -8.21 9.79
C LEU A 191 -15.92 -9.70 9.75
N ARG A 192 -15.33 -10.14 8.63
CA ARG A 192 -14.89 -11.50 8.39
C ARG A 192 -13.45 -11.47 7.88
N ALA A 193 -12.56 -12.23 8.51
CA ALA A 193 -11.18 -12.40 8.08
C ALA A 193 -10.88 -13.88 7.90
N GLU A 194 -10.52 -14.29 6.70
CA GLU A 194 -10.20 -15.67 6.33
C GLU A 194 -8.75 -15.77 5.85
N VAL A 195 -8.00 -16.66 6.48
CA VAL A 195 -6.60 -16.95 6.14
C VAL A 195 -6.52 -18.36 5.57
N PHE A 196 -6.28 -18.43 4.27
CA PHE A 196 -6.31 -19.68 3.51
C PHE A 196 -5.04 -20.51 3.73
N LYS A 197 -5.25 -21.81 3.88
CA LYS A 197 -4.20 -22.85 3.86
C LYS A 197 -3.00 -22.54 4.79
N GLN A 198 -3.32 -22.00 5.97
CA GLN A 198 -2.36 -21.75 7.04
C GLN A 198 -2.40 -22.94 8.02
N GLU A 199 -1.22 -23.47 8.42
CA GLU A 199 -1.13 -24.58 9.38
C GLU A 199 -1.19 -24.10 10.84
N VAL A 200 -0.70 -22.87 11.08
CA VAL A 200 -0.63 -22.25 12.40
C VAL A 200 -1.67 -21.16 12.52
N VAL A 201 -2.39 -21.14 13.64
CA VAL A 201 -3.40 -20.12 13.93
C VAL A 201 -2.78 -18.73 13.83
N PRO A 202 -3.37 -17.79 13.08
CA PRO A 202 -2.93 -16.40 13.08
C PRO A 202 -3.00 -15.80 14.49
N ASP A 203 -1.97 -15.07 14.88
CA ASP A 203 -1.88 -14.46 16.21
C ASP A 203 -2.49 -13.05 16.19
N LEU A 204 -3.62 -12.87 16.88
CA LEU A 204 -4.30 -11.59 17.03
C LEU A 204 -3.62 -10.64 18.03
N GLY A 205 -2.64 -11.13 18.81
CA GLY A 205 -1.96 -10.34 19.84
C GLY A 205 -2.93 -9.72 20.83
N SER A 206 -2.64 -8.50 21.27
CA SER A 206 -3.58 -7.68 22.06
C SER A 206 -4.57 -7.01 21.10
N ASN A 207 -5.54 -7.79 20.61
CA ASN A 207 -6.55 -7.29 19.67
C ASN A 207 -7.53 -6.35 20.38
N GLU A 208 -7.74 -5.16 19.80
CA GLU A 208 -8.69 -4.17 20.31
C GLU A 208 -10.16 -4.60 20.08
N LEU A 209 -10.40 -5.46 19.06
CA LEU A 209 -11.72 -6.03 18.79
C LEU A 209 -12.01 -7.16 19.77
N ALA A 210 -12.64 -6.83 20.89
CA ALA A 210 -12.95 -7.79 21.96
C ALA A 210 -13.65 -9.04 21.41
N ASN A 211 -13.19 -10.22 21.85
CA ASN A 211 -13.73 -11.55 21.54
C ASN A 211 -13.55 -12.02 20.09
N LEU A 212 -12.78 -11.35 19.25
CA LEU A 212 -12.43 -11.88 17.94
C LEU A 212 -11.38 -12.99 18.09
N ARG A 213 -11.63 -14.16 17.47
CA ARG A 213 -10.72 -15.31 17.48
C ARG A 213 -10.67 -15.93 16.11
N PHE A 214 -9.51 -16.46 15.72
CA PHE A 214 -9.42 -17.34 14.57
C PHE A 214 -9.78 -18.77 14.95
N GLU A 215 -10.78 -19.31 14.30
CA GLU A 215 -11.21 -20.70 14.42
C GLU A 215 -10.89 -21.45 13.14
N LYS A 216 -10.62 -22.75 13.26
CA LYS A 216 -10.33 -23.57 12.08
C LYS A 216 -11.62 -23.74 11.27
N TRP A 217 -11.54 -23.40 9.99
CA TRP A 217 -12.63 -23.49 9.04
C TRP A 217 -12.15 -24.20 7.76
N ASN A 218 -12.48 -25.48 7.62
CA ASN A 218 -11.92 -26.33 6.55
C ASN A 218 -10.37 -26.30 6.54
N GLU A 219 -9.77 -25.92 5.41
CA GLU A 219 -8.32 -25.73 5.27
C GLU A 219 -7.85 -24.30 5.65
N SER A 220 -8.74 -23.47 6.18
CA SER A 220 -8.50 -22.06 6.49
C SER A 220 -8.65 -21.80 8.00
N PHE A 221 -8.28 -20.58 8.42
CA PHE A 221 -8.68 -20.01 9.69
C PHE A 221 -9.60 -18.83 9.43
N LEU A 222 -10.73 -18.80 10.13
CA LEU A 222 -11.76 -17.76 10.03
C LEU A 222 -11.92 -17.04 11.36
N ALA A 223 -11.92 -15.70 11.30
CA ALA A 223 -12.33 -14.85 12.41
C ALA A 223 -13.51 -13.99 11.95
N GLU A 224 -14.62 -13.99 12.70
CA GLU A 224 -15.84 -13.28 12.33
C GLU A 224 -16.45 -12.56 13.52
N THR A 225 -16.99 -11.36 13.30
CA THR A 225 -17.81 -10.64 14.30
C THR A 225 -18.92 -9.86 13.62
N LYS A 226 -20.12 -9.89 14.23
CA LYS A 226 -21.28 -9.10 13.82
C LYS A 226 -21.71 -8.26 15.01
N ARG A 227 -22.03 -7.00 14.78
CA ARG A 227 -22.44 -6.05 15.82
C ARG A 227 -23.50 -5.11 15.29
N GLU A 228 -24.40 -4.71 16.15
CA GLU A 228 -25.42 -3.70 15.88
C GLU A 228 -25.11 -2.41 16.63
N ASN A 229 -25.52 -1.26 16.07
CA ASN A 229 -25.32 0.07 16.65
C ASN A 229 -23.88 0.29 17.15
N TYR A 230 -22.91 -0.10 16.33
CA TYR A 230 -21.52 -0.20 16.69
C TYR A 230 -20.68 0.97 16.13
N LEU A 231 -19.74 1.48 16.92
CA LEU A 231 -18.73 2.44 16.47
C LEU A 231 -17.43 1.71 16.08
N PRO A 232 -17.10 1.56 14.77
CA PRO A 232 -15.89 0.91 14.34
C PRO A 232 -14.68 1.83 14.51
N ASN A 233 -14.13 1.92 15.70
CA ASN A 233 -12.99 2.77 16.05
C ASN A 233 -11.79 2.00 16.57
N GLN A 234 -11.78 0.68 16.41
CA GLN A 234 -10.74 -0.23 16.84
C GLN A 234 -10.09 -0.89 15.62
N SER A 235 -8.78 -1.06 15.66
CA SER A 235 -8.03 -1.67 14.54
C SER A 235 -8.07 -3.20 14.62
N LEU A 236 -8.18 -3.85 13.46
CA LEU A 236 -7.88 -5.28 13.31
C LEU A 236 -6.41 -5.43 12.94
N ALA A 237 -5.65 -6.15 13.74
CA ALA A 237 -4.29 -6.55 13.39
C ALA A 237 -4.04 -8.00 13.78
N PHE A 238 -3.33 -8.73 12.94
CA PHE A 238 -2.89 -10.09 13.25
C PHE A 238 -1.58 -10.43 12.55
N LEU A 239 -0.81 -11.31 13.17
CA LEU A 239 0.43 -11.83 12.63
C LEU A 239 0.17 -13.23 12.05
N LEU A 240 0.59 -13.45 10.81
CA LEU A 240 0.65 -14.77 10.21
C LEU A 240 2.04 -15.35 10.48
N PRO A 241 2.16 -16.40 11.31
CA PRO A 241 3.44 -17.03 11.57
C PRO A 241 4.07 -17.57 10.28
N LYS A 242 5.38 -17.37 10.11
CA LYS A 242 6.13 -17.99 9.01
C LYS A 242 6.14 -19.51 9.18
N GLN A 243 5.87 -20.22 8.11
CA GLN A 243 5.81 -21.68 8.11
C GLN A 243 7.14 -22.34 7.66
N GLY A 244 8.26 -21.88 8.22
CA GLY A 244 9.59 -22.42 7.92
C GLY A 244 10.04 -22.15 6.48
N ASP A 245 10.98 -22.99 5.98
CA ASP A 245 11.59 -22.87 4.63
C ASP A 245 10.72 -23.49 3.51
N ARG A 246 9.43 -23.67 3.73
CA ARG A 246 8.55 -24.34 2.76
C ARG A 246 8.25 -23.43 1.58
N GLN A 247 8.45 -23.97 0.40
CA GLN A 247 7.89 -23.39 -0.83
C GLN A 247 6.42 -23.78 -0.92
N ARG A 248 5.56 -22.80 -1.25
CA ARG A 248 4.11 -23.00 -1.39
C ARG A 248 3.68 -22.47 -2.74
N ILE A 249 3.01 -23.31 -3.50
CA ILE A 249 2.43 -22.95 -4.79
C ILE A 249 0.92 -22.99 -4.63
N PHE A 250 0.28 -21.88 -4.99
CA PHE A 250 -1.16 -21.75 -5.08
C PHE A 250 -1.52 -21.69 -6.57
N VAL A 251 -2.49 -22.50 -6.99
CA VAL A 251 -2.91 -22.56 -8.39
C VAL A 251 -4.41 -22.29 -8.47
N GLU A 252 -4.81 -21.49 -9.44
CA GLU A 252 -6.22 -21.19 -9.76
C GLU A 252 -6.42 -21.30 -11.27
N GLU A 253 -7.52 -21.94 -11.66
CA GLU A 253 -7.96 -21.97 -13.06
C GLU A 253 -9.12 -20.98 -13.24
N LYS A 254 -8.98 -20.07 -14.21
CA LYS A 254 -10.00 -19.09 -14.55
C LYS A 254 -9.99 -18.80 -16.05
N ASP A 255 -11.16 -18.85 -16.68
CA ASP A 255 -11.36 -18.55 -18.10
C ASP A 255 -10.41 -19.36 -19.02
N GLY A 256 -10.20 -20.65 -18.71
CA GLY A 256 -9.31 -21.54 -19.43
C GLY A 256 -7.81 -21.25 -19.28
N LYS A 257 -7.44 -20.39 -18.33
CA LYS A 257 -6.06 -20.05 -17.99
C LYS A 257 -5.73 -20.51 -16.58
N THR A 258 -4.53 -21.05 -16.42
CA THR A 258 -3.97 -21.43 -15.11
C THR A 258 -3.11 -20.28 -14.57
N TYR A 259 -3.46 -19.80 -13.38
CA TYR A 259 -2.68 -18.80 -12.64
C TYR A 259 -2.00 -19.49 -11.48
N PHE A 260 -0.79 -19.09 -11.16
CA PHE A 260 -0.10 -19.60 -9.98
C PHE A 260 0.53 -18.48 -9.17
N TYR A 261 0.60 -18.69 -7.87
CA TYR A 261 1.33 -17.85 -6.93
C TYR A 261 2.33 -18.70 -6.16
N LEU A 262 3.63 -18.36 -6.25
CA LEU A 262 4.71 -19.04 -5.54
C LEU A 262 5.16 -18.18 -4.37
N SER A 263 5.02 -18.71 -3.15
CA SER A 263 5.56 -18.13 -1.92
C SER A 263 6.73 -18.98 -1.42
N MET A 264 7.91 -18.36 -1.28
CA MET A 264 9.11 -19.02 -0.77
C MET A 264 9.87 -18.13 0.22
N SER A 265 10.50 -18.74 1.20
CA SER A 265 11.40 -18.07 2.15
C SER A 265 12.78 -18.69 2.02
N PRO A 266 13.64 -18.20 1.10
CA PRO A 266 14.97 -18.76 0.90
C PRO A 266 15.83 -18.54 2.14
N LYS A 267 16.68 -19.53 2.45
CA LYS A 267 17.70 -19.36 3.50
C LYS A 267 18.71 -18.32 3.06
N VAL A 268 18.82 -17.26 3.85
CA VAL A 268 19.82 -16.23 3.61
C VAL A 268 21.18 -16.75 4.07
N ILE A 269 22.05 -17.03 3.12
CA ILE A 269 23.47 -17.31 3.40
C ILE A 269 24.19 -15.97 3.47
N ARG A 270 24.53 -15.52 4.67
CA ARG A 270 25.32 -14.31 4.86
C ARG A 270 26.79 -14.62 4.53
N LYS A 271 27.30 -14.01 3.48
CA LYS A 271 28.73 -14.01 3.16
C LYS A 271 29.30 -12.61 3.47
N PRO A 272 30.51 -12.52 4.02
CA PRO A 272 31.21 -11.25 4.11
C PRO A 272 31.30 -10.63 2.71
N LYS A 273 30.90 -9.37 2.59
CA LYS A 273 31.00 -8.65 1.34
C LYS A 273 32.41 -8.09 1.22
N THR A 274 33.05 -8.28 0.06
CA THR A 274 34.28 -7.54 -0.26
C THR A 274 33.94 -6.05 -0.34
N LEU A 275 34.69 -5.24 0.39
CA LEU A 275 34.46 -3.80 0.36
C LEU A 275 34.89 -3.22 -1.00
N PRO A 276 34.12 -2.29 -1.58
CA PRO A 276 34.45 -1.70 -2.86
C PRO A 276 35.68 -0.80 -2.76
N GLN A 277 36.50 -0.82 -3.80
CA GLN A 277 37.64 0.08 -3.95
C GLN A 277 37.28 1.33 -4.77
N LYS A 278 36.28 1.20 -5.66
CA LYS A 278 35.77 2.29 -6.48
C LYS A 278 34.23 2.26 -6.54
N ILE A 279 33.60 3.37 -6.22
CA ILE A 279 32.14 3.51 -6.33
C ILE A 279 31.73 4.63 -7.26
N GLY A 280 30.57 4.49 -7.90
CA GLY A 280 29.89 5.56 -8.60
C GLY A 280 28.82 6.18 -7.67
N LEU A 281 28.95 7.44 -7.34
CA LEU A 281 27.91 8.21 -6.67
C LEU A 281 27.08 8.96 -7.72
N ILE A 282 25.88 8.44 -8.00
CA ILE A 282 24.94 9.03 -8.95
C ILE A 282 24.07 9.99 -8.17
N TRP A 283 24.19 11.28 -8.47
CA TRP A 283 23.58 12.34 -7.69
C TRP A 283 22.57 13.13 -8.50
N ASP A 284 21.32 13.07 -8.06
CA ASP A 284 20.23 13.87 -8.61
C ASP A 284 20.33 15.32 -8.09
N ALA A 285 20.56 16.25 -9.01
CA ALA A 285 20.60 17.68 -8.73
C ALA A 285 19.46 18.45 -9.46
N SER A 286 18.35 17.76 -9.78
CA SER A 286 17.16 18.36 -10.37
C SER A 286 16.46 19.34 -9.42
N ALA A 287 15.53 20.15 -9.95
CA ALA A 287 14.78 21.12 -9.17
C ALA A 287 13.95 20.48 -8.04
N SER A 288 13.42 19.27 -8.23
CA SER A 288 12.66 18.53 -7.19
C SER A 288 13.56 18.10 -6.04
N ALA A 289 14.84 17.85 -6.27
CA ALA A 289 15.83 17.46 -5.28
C ALA A 289 16.04 18.52 -4.17
N ARG A 290 15.59 19.77 -4.34
CA ARG A 290 15.58 20.81 -3.28
C ARG A 290 14.81 20.37 -2.03
N ASN A 291 13.83 19.49 -2.17
CA ASN A 291 12.98 19.04 -1.08
C ASN A 291 13.55 17.84 -0.32
N ARG A 292 14.67 17.27 -0.78
CA ARG A 292 15.34 16.16 -0.09
C ARG A 292 15.97 16.63 1.23
N ASN A 293 16.11 15.72 2.16
CA ASN A 293 16.78 16.00 3.42
C ASN A 293 18.29 15.74 3.29
N LEU A 294 19.01 16.72 2.79
CA LEU A 294 20.45 16.63 2.49
C LEU A 294 21.29 16.20 3.70
N GLU A 295 20.94 16.65 4.92
CA GLU A 295 21.68 16.28 6.13
C GLU A 295 21.53 14.80 6.49
N LYS A 296 20.35 14.21 6.25
CA LYS A 296 20.18 12.76 6.40
C LYS A 296 20.98 11.97 5.37
N GLU A 297 20.99 12.42 4.12
CA GLU A 297 21.78 11.80 3.07
C GLU A 297 23.27 11.88 3.39
N PHE A 298 23.74 13.01 3.87
CA PHE A 298 25.13 13.20 4.31
C PHE A 298 25.48 12.31 5.50
N THR A 299 24.56 12.13 6.45
CA THR A 299 24.75 11.19 7.57
C THR A 299 24.93 9.74 7.05
N VAL A 300 24.17 9.34 6.02
CA VAL A 300 24.31 8.01 5.40
C VAL A 300 25.68 7.87 4.72
N LEU A 301 26.08 8.88 3.93
CA LEU A 301 27.37 8.89 3.25
C LEU A 301 28.55 8.92 4.24
N GLU A 302 28.47 9.70 5.31
CA GLU A 302 29.46 9.75 6.40
C GLU A 302 29.68 8.37 7.01
N ASN A 303 28.58 7.71 7.39
CA ASN A 303 28.63 6.36 7.97
C ASN A 303 29.19 5.34 6.98
N TYR A 304 28.84 5.46 5.70
CA TYR A 304 29.33 4.57 4.64
C TYR A 304 30.84 4.73 4.44
N PHE A 305 31.33 5.97 4.26
CA PHE A 305 32.74 6.23 4.02
C PHE A 305 33.60 5.94 5.25
N SER A 306 33.12 6.26 6.45
CA SER A 306 33.82 5.92 7.70
C SER A 306 33.98 4.42 7.85
N LYS A 307 32.99 3.61 7.43
CA LYS A 307 33.04 2.15 7.53
C LYS A 307 33.97 1.51 6.50
N ILE A 308 34.04 2.06 5.29
CA ILE A 308 34.90 1.54 4.22
C ILE A 308 36.34 2.01 4.39
N GLY A 309 36.54 3.24 4.79
CA GLY A 309 37.82 3.85 5.04
C GLY A 309 38.49 4.45 3.79
N ASN A 310 38.95 3.60 2.87
CA ASN A 310 39.70 4.04 1.68
C ASN A 310 39.01 3.57 0.40
N LEU A 311 38.65 4.51 -0.49
CA LEU A 311 38.07 4.21 -1.80
C LEU A 311 38.14 5.41 -2.73
N THR A 312 37.91 5.18 -4.00
CA THR A 312 37.72 6.24 -5.01
C THR A 312 36.21 6.40 -5.29
N VAL A 313 35.74 7.64 -5.33
CA VAL A 313 34.34 7.96 -5.66
C VAL A 313 34.32 8.67 -7.01
N THR A 314 33.60 8.11 -7.98
CA THR A 314 33.26 8.79 -9.23
C THR A 314 31.89 9.45 -9.03
N LEU A 315 31.86 10.76 -8.86
CA LEU A 315 30.62 11.54 -8.76
C LEU A 315 30.07 11.79 -10.17
N VAL A 316 28.84 11.34 -10.39
CA VAL A 316 28.05 11.56 -11.61
C VAL A 316 26.82 12.36 -11.23
N VAL A 317 26.78 13.62 -11.61
CA VAL A 317 25.64 14.51 -11.35
C VAL A 317 24.73 14.53 -12.57
N PHE A 318 23.44 14.35 -12.35
CA PHE A 318 22.44 14.39 -13.41
C PHE A 318 21.26 15.31 -13.08
N ARG A 319 20.64 15.83 -14.14
CA ARG A 319 19.37 16.56 -14.18
C ARG A 319 18.60 16.08 -15.42
N ASN A 320 18.31 16.98 -16.37
CA ASN A 320 17.93 16.66 -17.76
C ASN A 320 19.13 16.21 -18.62
N GLU A 321 20.35 16.46 -18.16
CA GLU A 321 21.62 16.06 -18.78
C GLU A 321 22.62 15.63 -17.70
N LEU A 322 23.69 14.95 -18.13
CA LEU A 322 24.81 14.58 -17.28
C LEU A 322 25.87 15.68 -17.22
N GLU A 323 26.34 15.98 -16.00
CA GLU A 323 27.57 16.74 -15.85
C GLU A 323 28.82 15.86 -16.14
N LYS A 324 29.95 16.48 -16.43
CA LYS A 324 31.24 15.77 -16.55
C LYS A 324 31.53 15.08 -15.20
N PRO A 325 31.79 13.75 -15.19
CA PRO A 325 32.13 13.03 -13.98
C PRO A 325 33.36 13.57 -13.29
N ARG A 326 33.40 13.53 -11.97
CA ARG A 326 34.51 13.98 -11.13
C ARG A 326 34.95 12.88 -10.18
N GLU A 327 36.25 12.67 -10.02
CA GLU A 327 36.78 11.65 -9.10
C GLU A 327 37.28 12.28 -7.80
N PHE A 328 37.02 11.57 -6.71
CA PHE A 328 37.42 11.92 -5.34
C PHE A 328 38.08 10.73 -4.67
N SER A 329 39.29 10.93 -4.12
CA SER A 329 39.92 9.92 -3.26
C SER A 329 39.49 10.14 -1.80
N ILE A 330 38.91 9.14 -1.22
CA ILE A 330 38.53 9.09 0.21
C ILE A 330 39.61 8.32 0.94
N GLN A 331 40.22 8.93 1.95
CA GLN A 331 41.24 8.34 2.79
C GLN A 331 40.80 8.39 4.26
N LYS A 332 40.84 7.22 4.93
CA LYS A 332 40.41 7.07 6.33
C LYS A 332 38.99 7.60 6.59
N GLY A 333 38.11 7.52 5.57
CA GLY A 333 36.75 8.02 5.64
C GLY A 333 36.59 9.55 5.45
N ASP A 334 37.69 10.30 5.24
CA ASP A 334 37.60 11.75 5.00
C ASP A 334 37.07 12.05 3.60
N TRP A 335 35.82 12.48 3.53
CA TRP A 335 35.10 12.82 2.30
C TRP A 335 34.71 14.33 2.22
N LYS A 336 35.31 15.17 3.04
CA LYS A 336 34.97 16.61 3.14
C LYS A 336 34.96 17.32 1.79
N LYS A 337 35.95 17.04 0.92
CA LYS A 337 36.02 17.65 -0.42
C LYS A 337 34.80 17.27 -1.27
N LEU A 338 34.36 16.04 -1.20
CA LEU A 338 33.14 15.59 -1.90
C LEU A 338 31.89 16.25 -1.30
N ALA A 339 31.77 16.30 0.04
CA ALA A 339 30.67 16.94 0.75
C ALA A 339 30.54 18.44 0.37
N GLU A 340 31.66 19.17 0.31
CA GLU A 340 31.68 20.57 -0.10
C GLU A 340 31.15 20.77 -1.51
N VAL A 341 31.52 19.87 -2.43
CA VAL A 341 31.01 19.91 -3.80
C VAL A 341 29.52 19.66 -3.83
N LEU A 342 29.03 18.59 -3.14
CA LEU A 342 27.61 18.25 -3.10
C LEU A 342 26.75 19.37 -2.50
N ARG A 343 27.23 20.06 -1.46
CA ARG A 343 26.55 21.21 -0.84
C ARG A 343 26.40 22.43 -1.77
N LYS A 344 27.34 22.59 -2.69
CA LYS A 344 27.38 23.72 -3.62
C LYS A 344 26.67 23.47 -4.93
N LEU A 345 26.21 22.23 -5.18
CA LEU A 345 25.49 21.90 -6.41
C LEU A 345 24.16 22.65 -6.48
N PRO A 346 23.89 23.39 -7.57
CA PRO A 346 22.57 23.97 -7.77
C PRO A 346 21.55 22.88 -8.06
N ASN A 347 20.37 22.96 -7.45
CA ASN A 347 19.24 22.08 -7.75
C ASN A 347 18.32 22.80 -8.75
N ASP A 348 18.39 22.43 -10.02
CA ASP A 348 17.62 23.01 -11.12
C ASP A 348 17.32 21.98 -12.21
N GLY A 349 16.53 22.37 -13.21
CA GLY A 349 16.15 21.49 -14.33
C GLY A 349 15.20 20.37 -13.96
N ALA A 350 14.98 19.47 -14.92
CA ALA A 350 14.14 18.28 -14.82
C ALA A 350 14.95 17.06 -14.35
N THR A 351 14.27 15.99 -13.99
CA THR A 351 14.89 14.70 -13.62
C THR A 351 14.77 13.73 -14.79
N GLN A 352 15.89 13.37 -15.41
CA GLN A 352 15.97 12.38 -16.48
C GLN A 352 16.90 11.23 -16.06
N LEU A 353 16.36 10.19 -15.44
CA LEU A 353 17.13 9.01 -15.03
C LEU A 353 17.71 8.23 -16.22
N GLY A 354 17.03 8.26 -17.36
CA GLY A 354 17.43 7.54 -18.57
C GLY A 354 18.76 8.00 -19.20
N VAL A 355 19.30 9.17 -18.82
CA VAL A 355 20.63 9.62 -19.31
C VAL A 355 21.79 8.92 -18.60
N VAL A 356 21.51 8.26 -17.47
CA VAL A 356 22.54 7.61 -16.65
C VAL A 356 22.81 6.21 -17.18
N ASP A 357 23.94 6.04 -17.87
CA ASP A 357 24.42 4.76 -18.34
C ASP A 357 25.56 4.28 -17.44
N LEU A 358 25.24 3.35 -16.52
CA LEU A 358 26.20 2.82 -15.54
C LEU A 358 27.37 2.05 -16.19
N THR A 359 27.18 1.51 -17.39
CA THR A 359 28.22 0.73 -18.09
C THR A 359 29.43 1.57 -18.50
N LYS A 360 29.28 2.89 -18.53
CA LYS A 360 30.35 3.83 -18.83
C LYS A 360 31.36 4.05 -17.70
N TYR A 361 31.06 3.53 -16.50
CA TYR A 361 31.86 3.75 -15.31
C TYR A 361 32.39 2.43 -14.76
N ALA A 362 33.72 2.30 -14.70
CA ALA A 362 34.36 1.14 -14.08
C ALA A 362 34.34 1.28 -12.56
N CYS A 363 33.21 0.95 -11.95
CA CYS A 363 32.98 0.99 -10.50
C CYS A 363 32.51 -0.37 -9.98
N ASP A 364 32.93 -0.72 -8.75
CA ASP A 364 32.53 -1.97 -8.09
C ASP A 364 31.06 -1.92 -7.66
N GLU A 365 30.58 -0.72 -7.30
CA GLU A 365 29.23 -0.46 -6.81
C GLU A 365 28.77 0.94 -7.22
N PHE A 366 27.43 1.11 -7.22
CA PHE A 366 26.80 2.40 -7.45
C PHE A 366 25.86 2.76 -6.29
N LEU A 367 25.95 4.01 -5.85
CA LEU A 367 25.00 4.62 -4.92
C LEU A 367 24.20 5.68 -5.69
N LEU A 368 22.87 5.52 -5.72
CA LEU A 368 21.96 6.49 -6.33
C LEU A 368 21.27 7.31 -5.24
N SER A 369 21.38 8.62 -5.32
CA SER A 369 20.68 9.58 -4.46
C SER A 369 19.72 10.40 -5.31
N THR A 370 18.41 10.17 -5.16
CA THR A 370 17.32 10.79 -5.95
C THR A 370 16.02 10.79 -5.15
N ASP A 371 15.05 11.63 -5.52
CA ASP A 371 13.68 11.56 -5.00
C ASP A 371 12.82 10.48 -5.72
N GLY A 372 13.40 9.82 -6.73
CA GLY A 372 12.80 8.68 -7.42
C GLY A 372 11.78 9.05 -8.51
N VAL A 373 11.57 10.33 -8.81
CA VAL A 373 10.58 10.77 -9.79
C VAL A 373 11.28 11.25 -11.06
N SER A 374 11.33 10.38 -12.09
CA SER A 374 11.73 10.83 -13.44
C SER A 374 10.55 11.54 -14.08
N ASN A 375 10.74 12.79 -14.49
CA ASN A 375 9.68 13.63 -15.07
C ASN A 375 10.03 14.16 -16.46
N PHE A 376 11.11 13.68 -17.04
CA PHE A 376 11.59 14.03 -18.36
C PHE A 376 12.28 12.81 -19.02
N GLY A 377 11.95 12.52 -20.28
CA GLY A 377 12.50 11.39 -21.07
C GLY A 377 11.74 10.10 -20.87
#